data_d8b962a0a08c7cb12802c1696304c531
#
_entry.id   d8b962a0a08c7cb12802c1696304c531
#
_cell.length_a   1.000
_cell.length_b   1.000
_cell.length_c   1.000
_cell.angle_alpha   90.00
_cell.angle_beta   90.00
_cell.angle_gamma   90.00
#
_symmetry.space_group_name_H-M   'P 1'
#
loop_
_entity.id
_entity.type
_entity.pdbx_description
1 polymer ?
#
loop_
_entity_poly.entity_id
_entity_poly.type
_entity_poly.pdbx_seq_one_letter_code
_entity_poly.pdbx_strand_id
1 'polypeptide(L)'
;MDMIDKQYKYLLLDLDGTITDSMEGITRSVQYALGHFGIDVTDLNSLRPFIGPPLKDSFRDYYGFTDEKAEAALSKYREYFATKGLFENRVYEGMDAFLASQLNKERKLYVATSKPEVFARQILEHFKLDGYFTYIGGSTLDGSRSSKTDVIRYVMDVNGLDDNQAVVMIGDRKHDMVGAGNNGIDAIGVLYGYGDEEELRSAGASYIAASVEDLEAMLT
;
A
#
# COMPACT_ATOMS: atom_id res chain seq x y z
N MET A 1 7.58 -9.47 -20.98
CA MET A 1 6.53 -9.80 -20.01
C MET A 1 6.94 -11.09 -19.32
N ASP A 2 7.18 -11.01 -18.02
CA ASP A 2 7.57 -12.18 -17.23
C ASP A 2 6.33 -13.10 -17.11
N MET A 3 6.43 -14.33 -17.60
CA MET A 3 5.34 -15.30 -17.48
C MET A 3 5.43 -15.97 -16.10
N ILE A 4 4.31 -16.02 -15.40
CA ILE A 4 4.24 -16.68 -14.09
C ILE A 4 3.85 -18.15 -14.31
N ASP A 5 4.78 -19.07 -13.96
CA ASP A 5 4.52 -20.52 -14.03
C ASP A 5 3.80 -21.06 -12.78
N LYS A 6 3.64 -20.22 -11.74
CA LYS A 6 2.99 -20.58 -10.47
C LYS A 6 1.52 -20.20 -10.46
N GLN A 7 0.71 -21.04 -9.80
CA GLN A 7 -0.69 -20.73 -9.56
C GLN A 7 -0.89 -20.18 -8.14
N TYR A 8 -1.01 -18.88 -8.03
CA TYR A 8 -1.34 -18.25 -6.75
C TYR A 8 -2.84 -18.33 -6.48
N LYS A 9 -3.21 -18.78 -5.27
CA LYS A 9 -4.59 -18.85 -4.79
C LYS A 9 -4.96 -17.63 -3.96
N TYR A 10 -3.97 -17.00 -3.34
CA TYR A 10 -4.12 -15.93 -2.37
C TYR A 10 -3.33 -14.71 -2.82
N LEU A 11 -4.03 -13.63 -3.16
CA LEU A 11 -3.42 -12.37 -3.58
C LEU A 11 -3.51 -11.37 -2.42
N LEU A 12 -2.37 -10.96 -1.90
CA LEU A 12 -2.26 -9.85 -0.94
C LEU A 12 -1.94 -8.59 -1.74
N LEU A 13 -2.76 -7.55 -1.61
CA LEU A 13 -2.57 -6.29 -2.33
C LEU A 13 -2.27 -5.16 -1.34
N ASP A 14 -1.30 -4.30 -1.65
CA ASP A 14 -1.23 -3.00 -1.00
C ASP A 14 -2.39 -2.10 -1.46
N LEU A 15 -2.61 -1.01 -0.77
CA LEU A 15 -3.66 -0.05 -1.08
C LEU A 15 -3.11 1.16 -1.85
N ASP A 16 -2.27 1.96 -1.18
CA ASP A 16 -1.75 3.22 -1.72
C ASP A 16 -0.70 2.95 -2.80
N GLY A 17 -0.93 3.37 -4.03
CA GLY A 17 -0.05 3.11 -5.18
C GLY A 17 -0.31 1.77 -5.89
N THR A 18 -1.20 0.93 -5.34
CA THR A 18 -1.50 -0.40 -5.92
C THR A 18 -2.97 -0.52 -6.30
N ILE A 19 -3.90 -0.37 -5.35
CA ILE A 19 -5.35 -0.36 -5.62
C ILE A 19 -5.79 1.06 -5.95
N THR A 20 -5.27 2.05 -5.22
CA THR A 20 -5.68 3.46 -5.35
C THR A 20 -4.48 4.40 -5.48
N ASP A 21 -4.66 5.48 -6.26
CA ASP A 21 -3.77 6.62 -6.32
C ASP A 21 -4.19 7.65 -5.25
N SER A 22 -3.52 7.58 -4.11
CA SER A 22 -3.77 8.41 -2.94
C SER A 22 -2.86 9.64 -2.84
N MET A 23 -2.12 9.94 -3.91
CA MET A 23 -1.11 11.02 -3.91
C MET A 23 -1.66 12.33 -3.40
N GLU A 24 -2.81 12.77 -3.90
CA GLU A 24 -3.39 14.06 -3.55
C GLU A 24 -3.71 14.13 -2.04
N GLY A 25 -4.43 13.15 -1.52
CA GLY A 25 -4.86 13.12 -0.12
C GLY A 25 -3.69 13.04 0.86
N ILE A 26 -2.69 12.21 0.56
CA ILE A 26 -1.50 12.06 1.41
C ILE A 26 -0.67 13.34 1.38
N THR A 27 -0.35 13.86 0.19
CA THR A 27 0.53 15.04 0.08
C THR A 27 -0.13 16.30 0.63
N ARG A 28 -1.44 16.51 0.45
CA ARG A 28 -2.18 17.61 1.09
C ARG A 28 -2.20 17.48 2.61
N SER A 29 -2.33 16.28 3.13
CA SER A 29 -2.29 16.04 4.59
C SER A 29 -0.90 16.32 5.17
N VAL A 30 0.16 15.96 4.45
CA VAL A 30 1.55 16.30 4.83
C VAL A 30 1.76 17.81 4.75
N GLN A 31 1.32 18.46 3.67
CA GLN A 31 1.38 19.91 3.52
C GLN A 31 0.68 20.63 4.68
N TYR A 32 -0.53 20.18 5.04
CA TYR A 32 -1.26 20.72 6.18
C TYR A 32 -0.47 20.57 7.50
N ALA A 33 0.10 19.39 7.74
CA ALA A 33 0.90 19.14 8.91
C ALA A 33 2.15 20.04 8.96
N LEU A 34 2.89 20.15 7.86
CA LEU A 34 4.10 20.99 7.74
C LEU A 34 3.79 22.48 7.94
N GLY A 35 2.67 22.96 7.37
CA GLY A 35 2.20 24.33 7.54
C GLY A 35 1.96 24.70 9.00
N HIS A 36 1.55 23.76 9.84
CA HIS A 36 1.39 23.96 11.27
C HIS A 36 2.70 24.27 11.99
N PHE A 37 3.83 23.81 11.42
CA PHE A 37 5.19 24.10 11.92
C PHE A 37 5.87 25.25 11.17
N GLY A 38 5.13 26.04 10.38
CA GLY A 38 5.66 27.18 9.63
C GLY A 38 6.47 26.78 8.40
N ILE A 39 6.34 25.54 7.92
CA ILE A 39 7.00 25.05 6.70
C ILE A 39 5.97 25.11 5.57
N ASP A 40 6.17 26.04 4.63
CA ASP A 40 5.31 26.20 3.47
C ASP A 40 5.85 25.33 2.30
N VAL A 41 4.98 24.47 1.77
CA VAL A 41 5.29 23.60 0.63
C VAL A 41 4.31 23.92 -0.49
N THR A 42 4.79 24.46 -1.58
CA THR A 42 3.95 24.85 -2.75
C THR A 42 3.83 23.73 -3.78
N ASP A 43 4.85 22.89 -3.92
CA ASP A 43 4.83 21.75 -4.86
C ASP A 43 4.54 20.45 -4.12
N LEU A 44 3.33 19.92 -4.30
CA LEU A 44 2.92 18.64 -3.72
C LEU A 44 3.73 17.44 -4.23
N ASN A 45 4.32 17.52 -5.42
CA ASN A 45 5.16 16.43 -5.93
C ASN A 45 6.40 16.21 -5.07
N SER A 46 6.93 17.26 -4.42
CA SER A 46 8.06 17.16 -3.50
C SER A 46 7.75 16.29 -2.27
N LEU A 47 6.46 16.07 -1.97
CA LEU A 47 5.99 15.26 -0.84
C LEU A 47 5.67 13.79 -1.20
N ARG A 48 5.84 13.40 -2.47
CA ARG A 48 5.65 11.99 -2.90
C ARG A 48 6.43 10.97 -2.07
N PRO A 49 7.67 11.24 -1.59
CA PRO A 49 8.41 10.32 -0.75
C PRO A 49 7.71 9.92 0.56
N PHE A 50 6.67 10.67 0.99
CA PHE A 50 5.85 10.30 2.15
C PHE A 50 4.86 9.16 1.87
N ILE A 51 4.67 8.76 0.61
CA ILE A 51 3.72 7.71 0.23
C ILE A 51 4.42 6.35 0.32
N GLY A 52 3.88 5.47 1.15
CA GLY A 52 4.39 4.11 1.39
C GLY A 52 5.13 3.94 2.73
N PRO A 53 6.16 4.74 3.05
CA PRO A 53 6.85 4.63 4.33
C PRO A 53 5.98 5.03 5.54
N PRO A 54 6.34 4.58 6.77
CA PRO A 54 5.74 5.10 7.99
C PRO A 54 5.92 6.62 8.08
N LEU A 55 4.83 7.36 8.22
CA LEU A 55 4.83 8.83 8.19
C LEU A 55 5.72 9.48 9.25
N LYS A 56 5.78 8.89 10.46
CA LYS A 56 6.63 9.40 11.53
C LYS A 56 8.10 9.38 11.13
N ASP A 57 8.55 8.29 10.51
CA ASP A 57 9.92 8.16 10.01
C ASP A 57 10.17 9.16 8.88
N SER A 58 9.22 9.33 7.96
CA SER A 58 9.32 10.31 6.88
C SER A 58 9.48 11.76 7.40
N PHE A 59 8.75 12.16 8.43
CA PHE A 59 8.94 13.49 9.04
C PHE A 59 10.33 13.67 9.67
N ARG A 60 10.89 12.59 10.24
CA ARG A 60 12.25 12.62 10.79
C ARG A 60 13.30 12.68 9.66
N ASP A 61 13.17 11.82 8.69
CA ASP A 61 14.17 11.62 7.64
C ASP A 61 14.24 12.81 6.67
N TYR A 62 13.10 13.37 6.28
CA TYR A 62 13.05 14.45 5.30
C TYR A 62 13.07 15.86 5.89
N TYR A 63 12.61 16.01 7.14
CA TYR A 63 12.50 17.34 7.78
C TYR A 63 13.32 17.47 9.09
N GLY A 64 14.03 16.42 9.49
CA GLY A 64 14.86 16.44 10.69
C GLY A 64 14.08 16.66 11.99
N PHE A 65 12.81 16.22 12.03
CA PHE A 65 11.98 16.37 13.23
C PHE A 65 12.46 15.43 14.34
N THR A 66 12.42 15.91 15.59
CA THR A 66 12.56 15.03 16.77
C THR A 66 11.38 14.06 16.84
N ASP A 67 11.48 13.02 17.65
CA ASP A 67 10.39 12.05 17.83
C ASP A 67 9.08 12.71 18.30
N GLU A 68 9.19 13.67 19.23
CA GLU A 68 8.02 14.42 19.73
C GLU A 68 7.40 15.30 18.65
N LYS A 69 8.25 15.98 17.85
CA LYS A 69 7.78 16.84 16.76
C LYS A 69 7.17 16.01 15.62
N ALA A 70 7.74 14.86 15.30
CA ALA A 70 7.21 13.94 14.30
C ALA A 70 5.84 13.37 14.73
N GLU A 71 5.66 13.05 16.02
CA GLU A 71 4.38 12.61 16.56
C GLU A 71 3.32 13.72 16.51
N ALA A 72 3.69 14.96 16.83
CA ALA A 72 2.79 16.11 16.69
C ALA A 72 2.42 16.36 15.21
N ALA A 73 3.38 16.21 14.29
CA ALA A 73 3.11 16.31 12.85
C ALA A 73 2.19 15.20 12.34
N LEU A 74 2.38 13.96 12.81
CA LEU A 74 1.50 12.85 12.51
C LEU A 74 0.07 13.10 13.02
N SER A 75 -0.09 13.70 14.20
CA SER A 75 -1.40 14.11 14.70
C SER A 75 -2.07 15.12 13.78
N LYS A 76 -1.33 16.14 13.32
CA LYS A 76 -1.84 17.14 12.38
C LYS A 76 -2.15 16.56 11.00
N TYR A 77 -1.32 15.66 10.49
CA TYR A 77 -1.61 14.88 9.29
C TYR A 77 -2.98 14.18 9.41
N ARG A 78 -3.20 13.47 10.53
CA ARG A 78 -4.44 12.71 10.78
C ARG A 78 -5.68 13.60 10.86
N GLU A 79 -5.57 14.83 11.36
CA GLU A 79 -6.67 15.79 11.39
C GLU A 79 -7.21 16.09 9.98
N TYR A 80 -6.33 16.35 9.02
CA TYR A 80 -6.72 16.59 7.63
C TYR A 80 -7.12 15.29 6.93
N PHE A 81 -6.28 14.26 7.08
CA PHE A 81 -6.45 12.99 6.37
C PHE A 81 -7.79 12.34 6.69
N ALA A 82 -8.16 12.23 7.97
CA ALA A 82 -9.40 11.58 8.40
C ALA A 82 -10.68 12.28 7.93
N THR A 83 -10.61 13.58 7.58
CA THR A 83 -11.78 14.37 7.20
C THR A 83 -11.87 14.66 5.70
N LYS A 84 -10.72 14.80 5.03
CA LYS A 84 -10.63 15.16 3.61
C LYS A 84 -9.73 14.22 2.82
N GLY A 85 -8.49 14.02 3.27
CA GLY A 85 -7.47 13.31 2.52
C GLY A 85 -7.84 11.85 2.19
N LEU A 86 -8.67 11.20 3.01
CA LEU A 86 -9.23 9.87 2.72
C LEU A 86 -9.92 9.82 1.35
N PHE A 87 -10.63 10.89 0.99
CA PHE A 87 -11.48 10.96 -0.20
C PHE A 87 -10.82 11.73 -1.36
N GLU A 88 -9.69 12.39 -1.12
CA GLU A 88 -8.81 12.94 -2.16
C GLU A 88 -7.95 11.81 -2.73
N ASN A 89 -8.62 10.82 -3.34
CA ASN A 89 -8.09 9.53 -3.75
C ASN A 89 -8.86 9.04 -4.98
N ARG A 90 -8.29 8.13 -5.76
CA ARG A 90 -8.96 7.51 -6.91
C ARG A 90 -8.49 6.08 -7.12
N VAL A 91 -9.38 5.23 -7.59
CA VAL A 91 -9.05 3.84 -7.98
C VAL A 91 -8.27 3.87 -9.30
N TYR A 92 -7.22 3.05 -9.42
CA TYR A 92 -6.53 2.90 -10.70
C TYR A 92 -7.46 2.33 -11.76
N GLU A 93 -7.30 2.82 -13.00
CA GLU A 93 -8.08 2.35 -14.13
C GLU A 93 -7.92 0.83 -14.32
N GLY A 94 -9.03 0.12 -14.57
CA GLY A 94 -9.04 -1.33 -14.71
C GLY A 94 -9.02 -2.14 -13.40
N MET A 95 -8.73 -1.52 -12.25
CA MET A 95 -8.58 -2.25 -10.97
C MET A 95 -9.87 -2.97 -10.54
N ASP A 96 -11.03 -2.35 -10.69
CA ASP A 96 -12.31 -2.99 -10.36
C ASP A 96 -12.55 -4.26 -11.20
N ALA A 97 -12.29 -4.17 -12.51
CA ALA A 97 -12.38 -5.32 -13.43
C ALA A 97 -11.36 -6.41 -13.09
N PHE A 98 -10.13 -6.02 -12.71
CA PHE A 98 -9.09 -6.94 -12.25
C PHE A 98 -9.55 -7.71 -11.01
N LEU A 99 -10.01 -7.02 -9.97
CA LEU A 99 -10.47 -7.66 -8.72
C LEU A 99 -11.62 -8.64 -8.99
N ALA A 100 -12.61 -8.24 -9.79
CA ALA A 100 -13.72 -9.10 -10.19
C ALA A 100 -13.25 -10.34 -10.96
N SER A 101 -12.30 -10.18 -11.90
CA SER A 101 -11.72 -11.28 -12.67
C SER A 101 -11.02 -12.28 -11.76
N GLN A 102 -10.23 -11.83 -10.78
CA GLN A 102 -9.52 -12.72 -9.88
C GLN A 102 -10.48 -13.56 -9.02
N LEU A 103 -11.61 -12.98 -8.55
CA LEU A 103 -12.65 -13.75 -7.87
C LEU A 103 -13.30 -14.80 -8.77
N ASN A 104 -13.55 -14.48 -10.05
CA ASN A 104 -14.09 -15.44 -11.01
C ASN A 104 -13.13 -16.62 -11.28
N LYS A 105 -11.83 -16.43 -11.05
CA LYS A 105 -10.79 -17.49 -11.07
C LYS A 105 -10.67 -18.22 -9.71
N GLU A 106 -11.63 -18.03 -8.82
CA GLU A 106 -11.69 -18.64 -7.48
C GLU A 106 -10.50 -18.26 -6.56
N ARG A 107 -9.81 -17.15 -6.85
CA ARG A 107 -8.77 -16.61 -5.98
C ARG A 107 -9.37 -15.85 -4.82
N LYS A 108 -8.70 -15.87 -3.67
CA LYS A 108 -9.06 -15.05 -2.51
C LYS A 108 -8.17 -13.82 -2.43
N LEU A 109 -8.80 -12.66 -2.27
CA LEU A 109 -8.12 -11.38 -2.25
C LEU A 109 -8.05 -10.85 -0.81
N TYR A 110 -6.91 -10.27 -0.47
CA TYR A 110 -6.61 -9.70 0.83
C TYR A 110 -5.96 -8.35 0.65
N VAL A 111 -6.24 -7.42 1.55
CA VAL A 111 -5.44 -6.19 1.64
C VAL A 111 -4.39 -6.36 2.73
N ALA A 112 -3.14 -6.00 2.41
CA ALA A 112 -2.02 -5.98 3.34
C ALA A 112 -1.27 -4.64 3.18
N THR A 113 -1.71 -3.60 3.91
CA THR A 113 -1.24 -2.22 3.74
C THR A 113 -0.58 -1.64 4.98
N SER A 114 0.45 -0.80 4.80
CA SER A 114 1.04 -0.01 5.90
C SER A 114 0.12 1.14 6.35
N LYS A 115 -0.95 1.42 5.61
CA LYS A 115 -2.00 2.34 6.06
C LYS A 115 -2.74 1.77 7.28
N PRO A 116 -3.14 2.59 8.28
CA PRO A 116 -3.99 2.12 9.36
C PRO A 116 -5.26 1.44 8.85
N GLU A 117 -5.54 0.23 9.38
CA GLU A 117 -6.64 -0.62 8.91
C GLU A 117 -8.00 0.10 8.88
N VAL A 118 -8.26 0.94 9.88
CA VAL A 118 -9.50 1.73 9.95
C VAL A 118 -9.66 2.67 8.75
N PHE A 119 -8.57 3.25 8.26
CA PHE A 119 -8.61 4.13 7.09
C PHE A 119 -8.66 3.33 5.79
N ALA A 120 -7.97 2.19 5.72
CA ALA A 120 -8.02 1.31 4.56
C ALA A 120 -9.47 0.82 4.31
N ARG A 121 -10.17 0.41 5.36
CA ARG A 121 -11.59 0.01 5.27
C ARG A 121 -12.48 1.13 4.76
N GLN A 122 -12.36 2.34 5.31
CA GLN A 122 -13.17 3.50 4.89
C GLN A 122 -12.94 3.86 3.41
N ILE A 123 -11.71 3.79 2.92
CA ILE A 123 -11.38 4.04 1.51
C ILE A 123 -12.04 2.98 0.62
N LEU A 124 -11.90 1.70 0.96
CA LEU A 124 -12.46 0.61 0.16
C LEU A 124 -13.99 0.63 0.17
N GLU A 125 -14.61 0.92 1.30
CA GLU A 125 -16.07 1.10 1.41
C GLU A 125 -16.56 2.30 0.56
N HIS A 126 -15.82 3.43 0.59
CA HIS A 126 -16.14 4.61 -0.21
C HIS A 126 -16.17 4.30 -1.72
N PHE A 127 -15.20 3.52 -2.18
CA PHE A 127 -15.12 3.10 -3.59
C PHE A 127 -15.93 1.83 -3.89
N LYS A 128 -16.60 1.24 -2.90
CA LYS A 128 -17.39 -0.02 -3.02
C LYS A 128 -16.53 -1.22 -3.47
N LEU A 129 -15.28 -1.23 -3.04
CA LEU A 129 -14.33 -2.31 -3.33
C LEU A 129 -14.16 -3.30 -2.16
N ASP A 130 -14.68 -2.96 -0.98
CA ASP A 130 -14.55 -3.79 0.24
C ASP A 130 -15.08 -5.21 0.05
N GLY A 131 -16.15 -5.37 -0.73
CA GLY A 131 -16.78 -6.66 -1.04
C GLY A 131 -15.90 -7.64 -1.84
N TYR A 132 -14.82 -7.19 -2.48
CA TYR A 132 -13.89 -8.07 -3.19
C TYR A 132 -12.93 -8.81 -2.24
N PHE A 133 -12.71 -8.29 -1.04
CA PHE A 133 -11.65 -8.77 -0.15
C PHE A 133 -12.19 -9.72 0.93
N THR A 134 -11.56 -10.88 1.04
CA THR A 134 -11.81 -11.82 2.14
C THR A 134 -11.42 -11.22 3.49
N TYR A 135 -10.34 -10.42 3.50
CA TYR A 135 -9.87 -9.71 4.68
C TYR A 135 -9.14 -8.42 4.30
N ILE A 136 -9.33 -7.37 5.09
CA ILE A 136 -8.62 -6.10 4.95
C ILE A 136 -7.75 -5.93 6.18
N GLY A 137 -6.44 -6.10 6.02
CA GLY A 137 -5.45 -5.92 7.07
C GLY A 137 -4.59 -4.68 6.82
N GLY A 138 -4.27 -3.99 7.89
CA GLY A 138 -3.46 -2.77 7.83
C GLY A 138 -2.62 -2.59 9.08
N SER A 139 -1.88 -1.49 9.17
CA SER A 139 -1.18 -1.11 10.40
C SER A 139 -2.17 -0.75 11.50
N THR A 140 -1.66 -0.65 12.73
CA THR A 140 -2.43 -0.14 13.88
C THR A 140 -2.16 1.34 14.10
N LEU A 141 -3.13 2.07 14.65
CA LEU A 141 -2.97 3.50 14.96
C LEU A 141 -1.94 3.76 16.06
N ASP A 142 -1.74 2.81 16.97
CA ASP A 142 -0.76 2.88 18.06
C ASP A 142 0.67 2.49 17.63
N GLY A 143 0.84 2.01 16.37
CA GLY A 143 2.13 1.62 15.82
C GLY A 143 2.64 0.25 16.26
N SER A 144 1.86 -0.52 17.01
CA SER A 144 2.25 -1.89 17.45
C SER A 144 2.44 -2.86 16.28
N ARG A 145 1.80 -2.60 15.14
CA ARG A 145 1.99 -3.24 13.84
C ARG A 145 2.13 -2.14 12.79
N SER A 146 3.34 -1.83 12.34
CA SER A 146 3.59 -0.71 11.41
C SER A 146 4.41 -1.11 10.18
N SER A 147 5.28 -2.13 10.29
CA SER A 147 6.08 -2.58 9.15
C SER A 147 5.24 -3.42 8.19
N LYS A 148 5.55 -3.34 6.88
CA LYS A 148 4.89 -4.20 5.88
C LYS A 148 5.10 -5.69 6.18
N THR A 149 6.27 -6.07 6.69
CA THR A 149 6.56 -7.45 7.11
C THR A 149 5.56 -7.95 8.15
N ASP A 150 5.30 -7.14 9.19
CA ASP A 150 4.39 -7.52 10.26
C ASP A 150 2.93 -7.53 9.81
N VAL A 151 2.56 -6.61 8.91
CA VAL A 151 1.20 -6.59 8.33
C VAL A 151 0.96 -7.82 7.46
N ILE A 152 1.89 -8.18 6.58
CA ILE A 152 1.77 -9.38 5.73
C ILE A 152 1.65 -10.62 6.62
N ARG A 153 2.55 -10.78 7.60
CA ARG A 153 2.49 -11.90 8.55
C ARG A 153 1.14 -11.99 9.25
N TYR A 154 0.68 -10.87 9.79
CA TYR A 154 -0.61 -10.79 10.46
C TYR A 154 -1.77 -11.23 9.55
N VAL A 155 -1.82 -10.75 8.30
CA VAL A 155 -2.85 -11.14 7.34
C VAL A 155 -2.79 -12.62 7.04
N MET A 156 -1.59 -13.19 6.87
CA MET A 156 -1.41 -14.63 6.66
C MET A 156 -1.88 -15.44 7.87
N ASP A 157 -1.43 -15.08 9.06
CA ASP A 157 -1.72 -15.81 10.31
C ASP A 157 -3.22 -15.84 10.62
N VAL A 158 -3.90 -14.69 10.57
CA VAL A 158 -5.34 -14.62 10.92
C VAL A 158 -6.25 -15.29 9.89
N ASN A 159 -5.74 -15.55 8.68
CA ASN A 159 -6.49 -16.21 7.60
C ASN A 159 -6.01 -17.64 7.32
N GLY A 160 -5.03 -18.14 8.07
CA GLY A 160 -4.51 -19.52 7.92
C GLY A 160 -3.88 -19.76 6.55
N LEU A 161 -3.09 -18.80 6.05
CA LEU A 161 -2.40 -18.89 4.76
C LEU A 161 -1.05 -19.57 4.94
N ASP A 162 -1.04 -20.86 5.20
CA ASP A 162 0.17 -21.63 5.57
C ASP A 162 0.99 -22.10 4.36
N ASP A 163 0.40 -22.11 3.16
CA ASP A 163 1.11 -22.47 1.91
C ASP A 163 1.71 -21.23 1.23
N ASN A 164 2.93 -20.89 1.59
CA ASN A 164 3.63 -19.73 1.04
C ASN A 164 3.75 -19.76 -0.50
N GLN A 165 3.76 -20.95 -1.12
CA GLN A 165 3.83 -21.08 -2.58
C GLN A 165 2.55 -20.67 -3.28
N ALA A 166 1.43 -20.66 -2.56
CA ALA A 166 0.13 -20.24 -3.06
C ALA A 166 -0.19 -18.76 -2.80
N VAL A 167 0.70 -18.03 -2.11
CA VAL A 167 0.53 -16.62 -1.74
C VAL A 167 1.45 -15.73 -2.55
N VAL A 168 0.97 -14.59 -3.00
CA VAL A 168 1.80 -13.54 -3.61
C VAL A 168 1.40 -12.17 -3.07
N MET A 169 2.40 -11.31 -2.81
CA MET A 169 2.20 -9.90 -2.49
C MET A 169 2.26 -9.06 -3.76
N ILE A 170 1.32 -8.15 -3.94
CA ILE A 170 1.27 -7.18 -5.04
C ILE A 170 1.40 -5.79 -4.44
N GLY A 171 2.42 -5.04 -4.85
CA GLY A 171 2.69 -3.71 -4.32
C GLY A 171 3.60 -2.89 -5.21
N ASP A 172 3.68 -1.60 -4.93
CA ASP A 172 4.38 -0.62 -5.75
C ASP A 172 5.67 -0.06 -5.12
N ARG A 173 6.02 -0.48 -3.89
CA ARG A 173 7.20 0.01 -3.20
C ARG A 173 8.10 -1.12 -2.70
N LYS A 174 9.37 -0.79 -2.48
CA LYS A 174 10.37 -1.71 -1.88
C LYS A 174 9.89 -2.37 -0.59
N HIS A 175 9.04 -1.69 0.19
CA HIS A 175 8.53 -2.22 1.45
C HIS A 175 7.66 -3.46 1.26
N ASP A 176 6.91 -3.53 0.17
CA ASP A 176 6.08 -4.67 -0.21
C ASP A 176 6.96 -5.87 -0.56
N MET A 177 7.98 -5.64 -1.38
CA MET A 177 8.92 -6.66 -1.82
C MET A 177 9.71 -7.25 -0.64
N VAL A 178 10.29 -6.38 0.18
CA VAL A 178 11.02 -6.79 1.39
C VAL A 178 10.09 -7.50 2.38
N GLY A 179 8.87 -6.98 2.55
CA GLY A 179 7.87 -7.58 3.43
C GLY A 179 7.47 -8.98 2.97
N ALA A 180 7.28 -9.19 1.67
CA ALA A 180 7.02 -10.49 1.07
C ALA A 180 8.19 -11.46 1.28
N GLY A 181 9.41 -11.05 0.93
CA GLY A 181 10.62 -11.86 1.10
C GLY A 181 10.84 -12.30 2.56
N ASN A 182 10.62 -11.41 3.53
CA ASN A 182 10.73 -11.74 4.96
C ASN A 182 9.68 -12.75 5.44
N ASN A 183 8.57 -12.90 4.72
CA ASN A 183 7.54 -13.89 4.98
C ASN A 183 7.65 -15.13 4.06
N GLY A 184 8.67 -15.19 3.21
CA GLY A 184 8.92 -16.32 2.32
C GLY A 184 7.89 -16.50 1.22
N ILE A 185 7.24 -15.42 0.79
CA ILE A 185 6.30 -15.40 -0.32
C ILE A 185 6.85 -14.60 -1.50
N ASP A 186 6.36 -14.88 -2.70
CA ASP A 186 6.71 -14.12 -3.90
C ASP A 186 6.10 -12.72 -3.88
N ALA A 187 6.68 -11.81 -4.68
CA ALA A 187 6.17 -10.46 -4.85
C ALA A 187 6.09 -10.04 -6.32
N ILE A 188 4.99 -9.39 -6.69
CA ILE A 188 4.80 -8.70 -7.97
C ILE A 188 4.89 -7.20 -7.71
N GLY A 189 5.92 -6.56 -8.28
CA GLY A 189 6.05 -5.11 -8.28
C GLY A 189 5.21 -4.48 -9.39
N VAL A 190 4.48 -3.41 -9.09
CA VAL A 190 3.68 -2.68 -10.09
C VAL A 190 4.28 -1.30 -10.35
N LEU A 191 4.43 -0.92 -11.63
CA LEU A 191 5.10 0.32 -12.06
C LEU A 191 4.13 1.50 -12.25
N TYR A 192 2.83 1.26 -12.17
CA TYR A 192 1.84 2.34 -12.28
C TYR A 192 1.65 3.11 -10.95
N GLY A 193 2.30 2.65 -9.87
CA GLY A 193 2.31 3.28 -8.56
C GLY A 193 3.43 4.34 -8.40
N TYR A 194 4.09 4.35 -7.25
CA TYR A 194 5.07 5.38 -6.86
C TYR A 194 6.53 4.93 -6.91
N GLY A 195 6.80 3.62 -6.91
CA GLY A 195 8.13 3.04 -7.07
C GLY A 195 8.54 2.89 -8.53
N ASP A 196 9.83 2.75 -8.77
CA ASP A 196 10.38 2.44 -10.08
C ASP A 196 10.89 0.99 -10.15
N GLU A 197 11.23 0.55 -11.36
CA GLU A 197 11.66 -0.84 -11.61
C GLU A 197 12.95 -1.17 -10.85
N GLU A 198 13.89 -0.22 -10.74
CA GLU A 198 15.15 -0.43 -10.02
C GLU A 198 14.92 -0.63 -8.52
N GLU A 199 14.05 0.20 -7.91
CA GLU A 199 13.64 0.05 -6.51
C GLU A 199 13.03 -1.34 -6.27
N LEU A 200 12.07 -1.74 -7.11
CA LEU A 200 11.33 -2.98 -6.91
C LEU A 200 12.21 -4.22 -7.12
N ARG A 201 13.00 -4.26 -8.19
CA ARG A 201 13.89 -5.39 -8.46
C ARG A 201 14.99 -5.52 -7.40
N SER A 202 15.60 -4.41 -7.01
CA SER A 202 16.63 -4.39 -5.97
C SER A 202 16.09 -4.84 -4.61
N ALA A 203 14.79 -4.64 -4.36
CA ALA A 203 14.11 -5.07 -3.15
C ALA A 203 13.59 -6.52 -3.20
N GLY A 204 13.76 -7.24 -4.32
CA GLY A 204 13.44 -8.65 -4.44
C GLY A 204 12.10 -8.96 -5.12
N ALA A 205 11.59 -8.06 -5.97
CA ALA A 205 10.41 -8.37 -6.80
C ALA A 205 10.67 -9.63 -7.65
N SER A 206 9.80 -10.62 -7.54
CA SER A 206 9.84 -11.84 -8.36
C SER A 206 9.42 -11.55 -9.79
N TYR A 207 8.45 -10.65 -9.95
CA TYR A 207 7.87 -10.24 -11.22
C TYR A 207 7.57 -8.74 -11.22
N ILE A 208 7.47 -8.15 -12.43
CA ILE A 208 7.13 -6.72 -12.62
C ILE A 208 5.99 -6.60 -13.62
N ALA A 209 4.93 -5.89 -13.24
CA ALA A 209 3.81 -5.52 -14.10
C ALA A 209 3.84 -4.01 -14.36
N ALA A 210 3.78 -3.59 -15.62
CA ALA A 210 3.81 -2.18 -15.99
C ALA A 210 2.45 -1.48 -15.83
N SER A 211 1.36 -2.24 -15.95
CA SER A 211 -0.02 -1.75 -15.84
C SER A 211 -0.92 -2.77 -15.14
N VAL A 212 -2.17 -2.38 -14.88
CA VAL A 212 -3.19 -3.31 -14.34
C VAL A 212 -3.51 -4.41 -15.36
N GLU A 213 -3.49 -4.10 -16.66
CA GLU A 213 -3.69 -5.07 -17.74
C GLU A 213 -2.54 -6.10 -17.77
N ASP A 214 -1.29 -5.67 -17.59
CA ASP A 214 -0.15 -6.57 -17.50
C ASP A 214 -0.28 -7.49 -16.29
N LEU A 215 -0.68 -6.94 -15.13
CA LEU A 215 -0.92 -7.70 -13.91
C LEU A 215 -1.99 -8.78 -14.11
N GLU A 216 -3.10 -8.44 -14.79
CA GLU A 216 -4.14 -9.40 -15.17
C GLU A 216 -3.61 -10.50 -16.06
N ALA A 217 -2.86 -10.13 -17.10
CA ALA A 217 -2.31 -11.09 -18.07
C ALA A 217 -1.28 -12.04 -17.42
N MET A 218 -0.48 -11.57 -16.47
CA MET A 218 0.50 -12.38 -15.73
C MET A 218 -0.17 -13.42 -14.81
N LEU A 219 -1.35 -13.09 -14.29
CA LEU A 219 -2.14 -13.92 -13.38
C LEU A 219 -3.25 -14.72 -14.08
N THR A 220 -3.10 -14.96 -15.38
CA THR A 220 -4.10 -15.72 -16.18
C THR A 220 -4.09 -17.21 -15.91
#